data_6a12035c8563fb25ebda94dc6eaa32e2
#
_entry.id   6a12035c8563fb25ebda94dc6eaa32e2
#
_cell.length_a   1.000
_cell.length_b   1.000
_cell.length_c   1.000
_cell.angle_alpha   90.00
_cell.angle_beta   90.00
_cell.angle_gamma   90.00
#
_symmetry.space_group_name_H-M   'P 1'
#
loop_
_entity.id
_entity.type
_entity.pdbx_description
1 polymer ?
#
loop_
_entity_poly.entity_id
_entity_poly.type
_entity_poly.pdbx_seq_one_letter_code
_entity_poly.pdbx_strand_id
1 'polypeptide(L)'
;MRVTPKLLIGGCLIIFSAVFFISVFLPALTMSGRPSDIFRERTPAEVEGRKVFIQNGCSYCHSQYVRSIDWDLGAERVAQAGDYIQDRPHQLGSARTGPDLSQEGGEHPDDWHLAHFTNPRYVRPESLMPPFEYLGREKISALTAYKQSLGYKEADYRMERQRSWKKKAVEAYEGGPEANVAWLHEKVPEPWRKLPNPYPTTQAGLERGHRIYQSFCIGCHGAIGDGMGPAQPYLYPPPLNFTLLKDRGVSGGILYYQIMNGITGTAMPYFKRELESEKIWDVGNYVAVYFIGQTDAGQEPKGIEASYITPPREK
;
A
#
# COMPACT_ATOMS: atom_id res chain seq x y z
N MET A 1 -5.56 -42.84 -50.83
CA MET A 1 -6.71 -41.96 -50.68
C MET A 1 -6.30 -40.56 -51.07
N ARG A 2 -6.92 -39.91 -52.09
CA ARG A 2 -6.56 -38.53 -52.47
C ARG A 2 -7.32 -37.55 -51.58
N VAL A 3 -6.62 -36.75 -50.80
CA VAL A 3 -7.22 -35.71 -49.99
C VAL A 3 -7.77 -34.61 -50.91
N THR A 4 -9.10 -34.48 -50.95
CA THR A 4 -9.75 -33.42 -51.71
C THR A 4 -9.90 -32.16 -50.85
N PRO A 5 -9.96 -30.93 -51.41
CA PRO A 5 -10.22 -29.72 -50.63
C PRO A 5 -11.48 -29.78 -49.79
N LYS A 6 -12.54 -30.40 -50.27
CA LYS A 6 -13.80 -30.60 -49.51
C LYS A 6 -13.61 -31.49 -48.28
N LEU A 7 -12.83 -32.58 -48.41
CA LEU A 7 -12.54 -33.47 -47.30
C LEU A 7 -11.67 -32.77 -46.25
N LEU A 8 -10.70 -31.98 -46.68
CA LEU A 8 -9.82 -31.20 -45.79
C LEU A 8 -10.63 -30.16 -45.03
N ILE A 9 -11.41 -29.33 -45.70
CA ILE A 9 -12.23 -28.31 -45.09
C ILE A 9 -13.25 -28.93 -44.12
N GLY A 10 -13.96 -29.97 -44.55
CA GLY A 10 -14.93 -30.68 -43.72
C GLY A 10 -14.28 -31.26 -42.46
N GLY A 11 -13.11 -31.90 -42.60
CA GLY A 11 -12.37 -32.43 -41.44
C GLY A 11 -11.92 -31.34 -40.47
N CYS A 12 -11.38 -30.24 -40.98
CA CYS A 12 -10.99 -29.09 -40.16
C CYS A 12 -12.20 -28.50 -39.40
N LEU A 13 -13.35 -28.34 -40.07
CA LEU A 13 -14.56 -27.82 -39.42
C LEU A 13 -15.08 -28.76 -38.34
N ILE A 14 -15.06 -30.06 -38.55
CA ILE A 14 -15.48 -31.05 -37.55
C ILE A 14 -14.55 -30.98 -36.34
N ILE A 15 -13.23 -31.00 -36.54
CA ILE A 15 -12.25 -30.95 -35.46
C ILE A 15 -12.41 -29.64 -34.70
N PHE A 16 -12.49 -28.48 -35.39
CA PHE A 16 -12.67 -27.18 -34.76
C PHE A 16 -13.94 -27.13 -33.92
N SER A 17 -15.08 -27.61 -34.48
CA SER A 17 -16.34 -27.64 -33.77
C SER A 17 -16.30 -28.57 -32.53
N ALA A 18 -15.66 -29.72 -32.65
CA ALA A 18 -15.48 -30.63 -31.52
C ALA A 18 -14.60 -30.02 -30.42
N VAL A 19 -13.48 -29.42 -30.77
CA VAL A 19 -12.60 -28.73 -29.82
C VAL A 19 -13.34 -27.56 -29.18
N PHE A 20 -14.04 -26.73 -29.97
CA PHE A 20 -14.85 -25.64 -29.43
C PHE A 20 -15.92 -26.13 -28.45
N PHE A 21 -16.65 -27.18 -28.82
CA PHE A 21 -17.67 -27.76 -27.94
C PHE A 21 -17.08 -28.26 -26.62
N ILE A 22 -15.97 -29.03 -26.69
CA ILE A 22 -15.33 -29.59 -25.49
C ILE A 22 -14.69 -28.53 -24.63
N SER A 23 -14.00 -27.54 -25.26
CA SER A 23 -13.16 -26.58 -24.51
C SER A 23 -13.91 -25.33 -24.06
N VAL A 24 -15.01 -24.98 -24.72
CA VAL A 24 -15.75 -23.74 -24.43
C VAL A 24 -17.19 -24.02 -24.01
N PHE A 25 -17.92 -24.74 -24.86
CA PHE A 25 -19.36 -24.91 -24.66
C PHE A 25 -19.68 -25.87 -23.51
N LEU A 26 -19.03 -27.03 -23.45
CA LEU A 26 -19.24 -28.02 -22.39
C LEU A 26 -18.87 -27.45 -20.99
N PRO A 27 -17.72 -26.81 -20.78
CA PRO A 27 -17.44 -26.14 -19.51
C PRO A 27 -18.46 -25.05 -19.15
N ALA A 28 -18.89 -24.25 -20.14
CA ALA A 28 -19.90 -23.21 -19.89
C ALA A 28 -21.25 -23.78 -19.40
N LEU A 29 -21.61 -25.00 -19.81
CA LEU A 29 -22.83 -25.69 -19.37
C LEU A 29 -22.66 -26.45 -18.05
N THR A 30 -21.48 -27.02 -17.81
CA THR A 30 -21.26 -27.97 -16.69
C THR A 30 -20.56 -27.34 -15.49
N MET A 31 -19.75 -26.31 -15.73
CA MET A 31 -19.06 -25.61 -14.64
C MET A 31 -19.95 -24.47 -14.14
N SER A 32 -20.85 -24.79 -13.20
CA SER A 32 -21.53 -23.75 -12.44
C SER A 32 -20.49 -23.03 -11.58
N GLY A 33 -20.24 -21.77 -11.92
CA GLY A 33 -19.40 -20.91 -11.07
C GLY A 33 -19.98 -20.86 -9.67
N ARG A 34 -19.29 -21.40 -8.70
CA ARG A 34 -19.68 -21.24 -7.28
C ARG A 34 -18.87 -20.09 -6.70
N PRO A 35 -19.51 -19.22 -5.90
CA PRO A 35 -18.75 -18.21 -5.15
C PRO A 35 -17.71 -18.90 -4.27
N SER A 36 -16.55 -18.27 -4.10
CA SER A 36 -15.59 -18.71 -3.09
C SER A 36 -16.09 -18.34 -1.68
N ASP A 37 -15.43 -18.89 -0.68
CA ASP A 37 -15.71 -18.65 0.73
C ASP A 37 -15.62 -17.17 1.15
N ILE A 38 -14.68 -16.43 0.54
CA ILE A 38 -14.51 -15.00 0.81
C ILE A 38 -15.45 -14.10 0.01
N PHE A 39 -16.10 -14.61 -1.04
CA PHE A 39 -16.91 -13.79 -1.94
C PHE A 39 -18.08 -13.11 -1.21
N ARG A 40 -18.33 -11.86 -1.56
CA ARG A 40 -19.57 -11.12 -1.32
C ARG A 40 -19.90 -10.24 -2.52
N GLU A 41 -21.16 -9.86 -2.62
CA GLU A 41 -21.59 -8.90 -3.63
C GLU A 41 -21.00 -7.51 -3.36
N ARG A 42 -20.74 -6.78 -4.44
CA ARG A 42 -20.28 -5.39 -4.36
C ARG A 42 -21.44 -4.44 -4.14
N THR A 43 -21.21 -3.44 -3.33
CA THR A 43 -22.12 -2.31 -3.16
C THR A 43 -22.19 -1.45 -4.44
N PRO A 44 -23.22 -0.61 -4.62
CA PRO A 44 -23.31 0.30 -5.76
C PRO A 44 -22.09 1.21 -5.92
N ALA A 45 -21.50 1.71 -4.83
CA ALA A 45 -20.30 2.53 -4.85
C ALA A 45 -19.07 1.74 -5.35
N GLU A 46 -18.91 0.49 -4.92
CA GLU A 46 -17.84 -0.40 -5.37
C GLU A 46 -17.99 -0.77 -6.85
N VAL A 47 -19.21 -0.96 -7.32
CA VAL A 47 -19.50 -1.21 -8.75
C VAL A 47 -19.15 0.02 -9.59
N GLU A 48 -19.49 1.23 -9.12
CA GLU A 48 -19.11 2.46 -9.82
C GLU A 48 -17.61 2.67 -9.83
N GLY A 49 -16.94 2.44 -8.69
CA GLY A 49 -15.47 2.49 -8.62
C GLY A 49 -14.79 1.49 -9.54
N ARG A 50 -15.38 0.29 -9.71
CA ARG A 50 -14.91 -0.69 -10.68
C ARG A 50 -15.00 -0.19 -12.12
N LYS A 51 -16.05 0.54 -12.48
CA LYS A 51 -16.15 1.15 -13.81
C LYS A 51 -15.05 2.20 -14.01
N VAL A 52 -14.82 3.06 -13.00
CA VAL A 52 -13.73 4.03 -13.03
C VAL A 52 -12.37 3.33 -13.21
N PHE A 53 -12.12 2.25 -12.48
CA PHE A 53 -10.89 1.45 -12.60
C PHE A 53 -10.67 0.93 -14.03
N ILE A 54 -11.72 0.37 -14.65
CA ILE A 54 -11.65 -0.18 -16.02
C ILE A 54 -11.44 0.95 -17.05
N GLN A 55 -12.19 2.04 -16.93
CA GLN A 55 -12.16 3.16 -17.88
C GLN A 55 -10.80 3.88 -17.89
N ASN A 56 -10.07 3.84 -16.77
CA ASN A 56 -8.77 4.49 -16.64
C ASN A 56 -7.58 3.54 -16.85
N GLY A 57 -7.83 2.30 -17.30
CA GLY A 57 -6.79 1.38 -17.71
C GLY A 57 -5.88 0.88 -16.58
N CYS A 58 -6.35 0.92 -15.33
CA CYS A 58 -5.55 0.51 -14.16
C CYS A 58 -5.02 -0.92 -14.29
N SER A 59 -5.77 -1.81 -14.94
CA SER A 59 -5.39 -3.20 -15.21
C SER A 59 -4.22 -3.36 -16.21
N TYR A 60 -3.78 -2.28 -16.87
CA TYR A 60 -2.58 -2.33 -17.72
C TYR A 60 -1.28 -2.40 -16.89
N CYS A 61 -1.31 -1.87 -15.67
CA CYS A 61 -0.16 -1.87 -14.78
C CYS A 61 -0.35 -2.76 -13.54
N HIS A 62 -1.61 -3.04 -13.16
CA HIS A 62 -1.95 -3.82 -11.98
C HIS A 62 -2.67 -5.12 -12.34
N SER A 63 -2.29 -6.21 -11.70
CA SER A 63 -3.05 -7.45 -11.73
C SER A 63 -4.02 -7.53 -10.55
N GLN A 64 -5.04 -8.38 -10.69
CA GLN A 64 -5.92 -8.82 -9.61
C GLN A 64 -5.99 -10.36 -9.65
N TYR A 65 -4.82 -10.99 -9.69
CA TYR A 65 -4.74 -12.43 -9.86
C TYR A 65 -3.44 -12.97 -9.26
N VAL A 66 -3.51 -13.44 -8.04
CA VAL A 66 -2.40 -14.14 -7.38
C VAL A 66 -2.42 -15.61 -7.82
N ARG A 67 -1.37 -16.07 -8.48
CA ARG A 67 -1.18 -17.45 -8.91
C ARG A 67 -0.45 -18.25 -7.83
N SER A 68 -0.50 -19.56 -7.91
CA SER A 68 0.24 -20.44 -7.00
C SER A 68 1.77 -20.20 -7.05
N ILE A 69 2.30 -19.77 -8.22
CA ILE A 69 3.71 -19.44 -8.40
C ILE A 69 4.10 -18.05 -7.84
N ASP A 70 3.13 -17.25 -7.44
CA ASP A 70 3.36 -15.93 -6.87
C ASP A 70 3.40 -15.96 -5.33
N TRP A 71 3.29 -17.14 -4.74
CA TRP A 71 3.20 -17.31 -3.28
C TRP A 71 4.42 -16.78 -2.53
N ASP A 72 5.60 -16.96 -3.08
CA ASP A 72 6.86 -16.46 -2.53
C ASP A 72 7.01 -14.92 -2.61
N LEU A 73 6.16 -14.25 -3.38
CA LEU A 73 6.09 -12.79 -3.45
C LEU A 73 5.26 -12.17 -2.31
N GLY A 74 4.94 -12.92 -1.26
CA GLY A 74 4.21 -12.45 -0.09
C GLY A 74 2.69 -12.42 -0.28
N ALA A 75 2.15 -13.16 -1.24
CA ALA A 75 0.72 -13.31 -1.42
C ALA A 75 0.10 -14.11 -0.26
N GLU A 76 -0.96 -13.57 0.34
CA GLU A 76 -1.65 -14.22 1.47
C GLU A 76 -2.59 -15.34 1.01
N ARG A 77 -3.09 -15.26 -0.22
CA ARG A 77 -4.05 -16.19 -0.78
C ARG A 77 -3.91 -16.31 -2.30
N VAL A 78 -3.93 -17.54 -2.79
CA VAL A 78 -4.04 -17.80 -4.23
C VAL A 78 -5.46 -17.51 -4.70
N ALA A 79 -5.58 -16.79 -5.83
CA ALA A 79 -6.86 -16.42 -6.40
C ALA A 79 -7.65 -17.66 -6.85
N GLN A 80 -8.94 -17.67 -6.60
CA GLN A 80 -9.87 -18.73 -7.01
C GLN A 80 -10.89 -18.21 -8.02
N ALA A 81 -11.35 -19.06 -8.92
CA ALA A 81 -12.34 -18.69 -9.91
C ALA A 81 -13.62 -18.07 -9.31
N GLY A 82 -14.03 -18.58 -8.14
CA GLY A 82 -15.17 -18.11 -7.39
C GLY A 82 -15.06 -16.69 -6.83
N ASP A 83 -13.83 -16.15 -6.75
CA ASP A 83 -13.61 -14.75 -6.33
C ASP A 83 -14.16 -13.77 -7.38
N TYR A 84 -14.15 -14.15 -8.66
CA TYR A 84 -14.47 -13.28 -9.80
C TYR A 84 -15.80 -13.63 -10.47
N ILE A 85 -16.66 -14.39 -9.81
CA ILE A 85 -17.90 -14.95 -10.42
C ILE A 85 -18.81 -13.89 -11.01
N GLN A 86 -18.84 -12.69 -10.43
CA GLN A 86 -19.63 -11.56 -10.92
C GLN A 86 -18.83 -10.55 -11.76
N ASP A 87 -17.54 -10.76 -11.95
CA ASP A 87 -16.69 -9.82 -12.68
C ASP A 87 -16.88 -9.97 -14.20
N ARG A 88 -17.41 -8.93 -14.83
CA ARG A 88 -17.56 -8.81 -16.28
C ARG A 88 -17.13 -7.40 -16.72
N PRO A 89 -16.07 -7.25 -17.56
CA PRO A 89 -15.04 -8.26 -17.87
C PRO A 89 -14.16 -8.56 -16.66
N HIS A 90 -13.49 -9.71 -16.64
CA HIS A 90 -12.48 -10.01 -15.63
C HIS A 90 -11.30 -9.05 -15.75
N GLN A 91 -10.76 -8.61 -14.61
CA GLN A 91 -9.62 -7.68 -14.52
C GLN A 91 -8.36 -8.40 -13.98
N LEU A 92 -8.14 -9.64 -14.40
CA LEU A 92 -7.06 -10.47 -13.85
C LEU A 92 -5.68 -9.80 -14.02
N GLY A 93 -5.41 -9.31 -15.23
CA GLY A 93 -4.13 -8.70 -15.57
C GLY A 93 -2.96 -9.69 -15.54
N SER A 94 -1.93 -9.43 -16.32
CA SER A 94 -0.69 -10.22 -16.33
C SER A 94 0.55 -9.35 -16.10
N ALA A 95 0.44 -8.04 -16.32
CA ALA A 95 1.50 -7.09 -16.06
C ALA A 95 1.42 -6.58 -14.61
N ARG A 96 2.58 -6.44 -13.97
CA ARG A 96 2.73 -5.92 -12.61
C ARG A 96 3.80 -4.84 -12.59
N THR A 97 3.62 -3.80 -13.40
CA THR A 97 4.39 -2.55 -13.25
C THR A 97 4.10 -1.92 -11.89
N GLY A 98 2.84 -1.99 -11.46
CA GLY A 98 2.41 -1.81 -10.07
C GLY A 98 2.16 -3.16 -9.38
N PRO A 99 1.85 -3.18 -8.06
CA PRO A 99 1.55 -4.40 -7.32
C PRO A 99 0.26 -5.09 -7.79
N ASP A 100 0.12 -6.38 -7.43
CA ASP A 100 -1.18 -7.08 -7.48
C ASP A 100 -2.14 -6.45 -6.46
N LEU A 101 -3.40 -6.30 -6.85
CA LEU A 101 -4.40 -5.61 -6.05
C LEU A 101 -5.48 -6.53 -5.47
N SER A 102 -5.41 -7.85 -5.71
CA SER A 102 -6.49 -8.78 -5.36
C SER A 102 -6.83 -8.83 -3.87
N GLN A 103 -5.87 -8.47 -2.99
CA GLN A 103 -6.01 -8.49 -1.53
C GLN A 103 -5.79 -7.12 -0.87
N GLU A 104 -5.88 -6.05 -1.64
CA GLU A 104 -5.50 -4.71 -1.19
C GLU A 104 -6.47 -4.06 -0.19
N GLY A 105 -7.75 -4.49 -0.17
CA GLY A 105 -8.75 -3.86 0.69
C GLY A 105 -8.38 -3.95 2.16
N GLY A 106 -8.38 -2.81 2.84
CA GLY A 106 -8.03 -2.67 4.25
C GLY A 106 -6.52 -2.65 4.58
N GLU A 107 -5.64 -2.75 3.57
CA GLU A 107 -4.19 -2.56 3.79
C GLU A 107 -3.87 -1.10 4.12
N HIS A 108 -4.55 -0.17 3.46
CA HIS A 108 -4.45 1.26 3.71
C HIS A 108 -5.83 1.85 4.04
N PRO A 109 -5.91 2.91 4.86
CA PRO A 109 -7.18 3.60 5.12
C PRO A 109 -7.62 4.46 3.92
N ASP A 110 -8.89 4.88 3.92
CA ASP A 110 -9.51 5.61 2.80
C ASP A 110 -8.79 6.92 2.46
N ASP A 111 -8.34 7.66 3.47
CA ASP A 111 -7.62 8.93 3.30
C ASP A 111 -6.27 8.72 2.60
N TRP A 112 -5.56 7.63 2.89
CA TRP A 112 -4.36 7.27 2.14
C TRP A 112 -4.69 7.05 0.65
N HIS A 113 -5.76 6.32 0.36
CA HIS A 113 -6.18 6.09 -1.03
C HIS A 113 -6.59 7.38 -1.73
N LEU A 114 -7.26 8.30 -1.04
CA LEU A 114 -7.60 9.62 -1.59
C LEU A 114 -6.35 10.41 -1.98
N ALA A 115 -5.34 10.46 -1.10
CA ALA A 115 -4.05 11.08 -1.41
C ALA A 115 -3.36 10.39 -2.59
N HIS A 116 -3.31 9.04 -2.55
CA HIS A 116 -2.65 8.23 -3.56
C HIS A 116 -3.28 8.38 -4.95
N PHE A 117 -4.60 8.36 -5.06
CA PHE A 117 -5.26 8.53 -6.37
C PHE A 117 -5.23 9.97 -6.85
N THR A 118 -5.26 10.95 -5.97
CA THR A 118 -5.08 12.36 -6.37
C THR A 118 -3.71 12.51 -7.03
N ASN A 119 -2.64 12.15 -6.33
CA ASN A 119 -1.30 12.07 -6.89
C ASN A 119 -0.50 11.00 -6.14
N PRO A 120 -0.12 9.89 -6.79
CA PRO A 120 0.62 8.81 -6.15
C PRO A 120 1.93 9.26 -5.49
N ARG A 121 2.54 10.33 -6.00
CA ARG A 121 3.79 10.89 -5.46
C ARG A 121 3.61 11.58 -4.12
N TYR A 122 2.37 11.88 -3.71
CA TYR A 122 2.09 12.38 -2.37
C TYR A 122 2.40 11.36 -1.28
N VAL A 123 2.16 10.08 -1.55
CA VAL A 123 2.43 8.98 -0.60
C VAL A 123 3.65 8.14 -0.97
N ARG A 124 4.07 8.18 -2.22
CA ARG A 124 5.22 7.46 -2.76
C ARG A 124 5.95 8.36 -3.78
N PRO A 125 6.91 9.17 -3.36
CA PRO A 125 7.57 10.18 -4.21
C PRO A 125 8.11 9.67 -5.55
N GLU A 126 8.61 8.43 -5.58
CA GLU A 126 9.18 7.81 -6.80
C GLU A 126 8.15 7.02 -7.62
N SER A 127 6.86 7.17 -7.35
CA SER A 127 5.83 6.41 -8.06
C SER A 127 5.79 6.72 -9.55
N LEU A 128 5.77 5.66 -10.37
CA LEU A 128 5.54 5.73 -11.82
C LEU A 128 4.05 5.85 -12.17
N MET A 129 3.15 5.57 -11.22
CA MET A 129 1.71 5.67 -11.43
C MET A 129 1.33 7.13 -11.76
N PRO A 130 0.50 7.36 -12.79
CA PRO A 130 0.03 8.70 -13.13
C PRO A 130 -0.93 9.26 -12.06
N PRO A 131 -1.03 10.60 -11.91
CA PRO A 131 -2.04 11.23 -11.06
C PRO A 131 -3.42 11.13 -11.70
N PHE A 132 -4.46 10.98 -10.86
CA PHE A 132 -5.87 10.87 -11.27
C PHE A 132 -6.74 12.01 -10.72
N GLU A 133 -6.14 13.12 -10.30
CA GLU A 133 -6.85 14.30 -9.79
C GLU A 133 -7.96 14.78 -10.75
N TYR A 134 -7.74 14.64 -12.07
CA TYR A 134 -8.71 15.01 -13.10
C TYR A 134 -10.06 14.26 -13.01
N LEU A 135 -10.10 13.14 -12.30
CA LEU A 135 -11.37 12.40 -12.09
C LEU A 135 -12.33 13.13 -11.15
N GLY A 136 -11.81 14.03 -10.33
CA GLY A 136 -12.57 14.69 -9.28
C GLY A 136 -12.89 13.79 -8.09
N ARG A 137 -13.29 14.43 -6.99
CA ARG A 137 -13.44 13.78 -5.68
C ARG A 137 -14.44 12.61 -5.68
N GLU A 138 -15.55 12.74 -6.39
CA GLU A 138 -16.60 11.72 -6.42
C GLU A 138 -16.09 10.40 -7.02
N LYS A 139 -15.46 10.45 -8.20
CA LYS A 139 -14.91 9.26 -8.86
C LYS A 139 -13.73 8.68 -8.10
N ILE A 140 -12.88 9.51 -7.50
CA ILE A 140 -11.78 9.06 -6.63
C ILE A 140 -12.36 8.33 -5.40
N SER A 141 -13.43 8.84 -4.79
CA SER A 141 -14.10 8.15 -3.68
C SER A 141 -14.71 6.82 -4.09
N ALA A 142 -15.35 6.75 -5.26
CA ALA A 142 -15.86 5.49 -5.80
C ALA A 142 -14.72 4.50 -6.09
N LEU A 143 -13.62 4.97 -6.69
CA LEU A 143 -12.43 4.16 -6.93
C LEU A 143 -11.84 3.63 -5.62
N THR A 144 -11.80 4.46 -4.56
CA THR A 144 -11.38 4.05 -3.22
C THR A 144 -12.29 2.95 -2.67
N ALA A 145 -13.62 3.10 -2.79
CA ALA A 145 -14.57 2.06 -2.37
C ALA A 145 -14.33 0.73 -3.11
N TYR A 146 -14.09 0.78 -4.41
CA TYR A 146 -13.72 -0.41 -5.18
C TYR A 146 -12.41 -1.04 -4.68
N LYS A 147 -11.36 -0.22 -4.50
CA LYS A 147 -10.08 -0.70 -3.97
C LYS A 147 -10.25 -1.39 -2.62
N GLN A 148 -11.02 -0.79 -1.74
CA GLN A 148 -11.32 -1.35 -0.42
C GLN A 148 -12.15 -2.64 -0.47
N SER A 149 -12.82 -2.94 -1.57
CA SER A 149 -13.57 -4.19 -1.75
C SER A 149 -12.70 -5.37 -2.20
N LEU A 150 -11.45 -5.12 -2.61
CA LEU A 150 -10.56 -6.16 -3.11
C LEU A 150 -10.03 -7.04 -1.97
N GLY A 151 -10.40 -8.31 -2.02
CA GLY A 151 -10.26 -9.28 -0.92
C GLY A 151 -11.61 -9.62 -0.25
N TYR A 152 -12.72 -8.98 -0.68
CA TYR A 152 -14.09 -9.29 -0.28
C TYR A 152 -14.28 -9.34 1.24
N LYS A 153 -14.76 -10.45 1.84
CA LYS A 153 -14.98 -10.59 3.29
C LYS A 153 -13.70 -10.41 4.10
N GLU A 154 -12.54 -10.83 3.58
CA GLU A 154 -11.26 -10.59 4.26
C GLU A 154 -10.89 -9.11 4.26
N ALA A 155 -11.18 -8.40 3.16
CA ALA A 155 -11.04 -6.96 3.10
C ALA A 155 -11.98 -6.26 4.09
N ASP A 156 -13.25 -6.69 4.20
CA ASP A 156 -14.20 -6.14 5.15
C ASP A 156 -13.69 -6.27 6.60
N TYR A 157 -13.10 -7.41 6.97
CA TYR A 157 -12.48 -7.60 8.27
C TYR A 157 -11.29 -6.64 8.51
N ARG A 158 -10.40 -6.51 7.51
CA ARG A 158 -9.28 -5.56 7.61
C ARG A 158 -9.77 -4.11 7.69
N MET A 159 -10.79 -3.74 6.92
CA MET A 159 -11.42 -2.42 6.95
C MET A 159 -12.03 -2.09 8.31
N GLU A 160 -12.76 -3.03 8.92
CA GLU A 160 -13.32 -2.84 10.25
C GLU A 160 -12.23 -2.64 11.30
N ARG A 161 -11.17 -3.44 11.23
CA ARG A 161 -9.98 -3.27 12.06
C ARG A 161 -9.36 -1.89 11.88
N GLN A 162 -9.19 -1.42 10.64
CA GLN A 162 -8.65 -0.08 10.34
C GLN A 162 -9.56 1.02 10.95
N ARG A 163 -10.88 0.92 10.78
CA ARG A 163 -11.84 1.90 11.32
C ARG A 163 -11.82 1.96 12.84
N SER A 164 -11.82 0.82 13.51
CA SER A 164 -11.78 0.76 14.97
C SER A 164 -10.51 1.40 15.55
N TRP A 165 -9.36 1.16 14.91
CA TRP A 165 -8.11 1.78 15.31
C TRP A 165 -8.03 3.25 14.92
N LYS A 166 -8.61 3.64 13.78
CA LYS A 166 -8.68 5.05 13.37
C LYS A 166 -9.42 5.91 14.41
N LYS A 167 -10.53 5.39 14.96
CA LYS A 167 -11.24 6.09 16.02
C LYS A 167 -10.32 6.39 17.21
N LYS A 168 -9.54 5.41 17.66
CA LYS A 168 -8.57 5.59 18.75
C LYS A 168 -7.43 6.54 18.38
N ALA A 169 -6.94 6.49 17.14
CA ALA A 169 -5.91 7.40 16.65
C ALA A 169 -6.39 8.86 16.63
N VAL A 170 -7.64 9.09 16.22
CA VAL A 170 -8.27 10.40 16.20
C VAL A 170 -8.46 10.91 17.65
N GLU A 171 -9.01 10.09 18.53
CA GLU A 171 -9.17 10.43 19.96
C GLU A 171 -7.83 10.83 20.62
N ALA A 172 -6.77 10.08 20.32
CA ALA A 172 -5.43 10.38 20.83
C ALA A 172 -4.88 11.69 20.26
N TYR A 173 -5.06 11.94 18.96
CA TYR A 173 -4.62 13.17 18.30
C TYR A 173 -5.37 14.39 18.82
N GLU A 174 -6.70 14.32 18.96
CA GLU A 174 -7.55 15.40 19.48
C GLU A 174 -7.30 15.68 20.97
N GLY A 175 -6.78 14.68 21.71
CA GLY A 175 -6.32 14.83 23.08
C GLY A 175 -5.03 15.65 23.24
N GLY A 176 -4.42 16.06 22.12
CA GLY A 176 -3.21 16.88 22.11
C GLY A 176 -1.91 16.09 21.97
N PRO A 177 -0.76 16.81 21.89
CA PRO A 177 0.53 16.20 21.60
C PRO A 177 0.96 15.12 22.59
N GLU A 178 0.72 15.33 23.87
CA GLU A 178 1.08 14.39 24.93
C GLU A 178 0.27 13.09 24.83
N ALA A 179 -1.05 13.21 24.65
CA ALA A 179 -1.96 12.05 24.50
C ALA A 179 -1.61 11.27 23.23
N ASN A 180 -1.34 11.96 22.12
CA ASN A 180 -0.97 11.33 20.87
C ASN A 180 0.36 10.56 20.96
N VAL A 181 1.39 11.16 21.54
CA VAL A 181 2.69 10.49 21.73
C VAL A 181 2.57 9.32 22.69
N ALA A 182 1.84 9.46 23.79
CA ALA A 182 1.57 8.37 24.74
C ALA A 182 0.90 7.18 24.05
N TRP A 183 -0.16 7.44 23.26
CA TRP A 183 -0.84 6.41 22.49
C TRP A 183 0.08 5.72 21.48
N LEU A 184 0.91 6.47 20.75
CA LEU A 184 1.88 5.91 19.82
C LEU A 184 2.90 5.01 20.51
N HIS A 185 3.36 5.36 21.72
CA HIS A 185 4.27 4.53 22.50
C HIS A 185 3.59 3.28 23.04
N GLU A 186 2.35 3.37 23.52
CA GLU A 186 1.59 2.23 24.05
C GLU A 186 1.40 1.16 22.97
N LYS A 187 1.24 1.52 21.72
CA LYS A 187 1.14 0.58 20.60
C LYS A 187 2.40 -0.26 20.34
N VAL A 188 3.53 0.15 20.88
CA VAL A 188 4.79 -0.60 20.72
C VAL A 188 4.92 -1.56 21.91
N PRO A 189 5.01 -2.89 21.69
CA PRO A 189 5.19 -3.85 22.78
C PRO A 189 6.46 -3.56 23.59
N GLU A 190 6.42 -3.80 24.89
CA GLU A 190 7.49 -3.43 25.83
C GLU A 190 8.90 -3.93 25.41
N PRO A 191 9.08 -5.18 24.93
CA PRO A 191 10.39 -5.64 24.49
C PRO A 191 11.00 -4.79 23.38
N TRP A 192 10.15 -4.28 22.47
CA TRP A 192 10.59 -3.41 21.38
C TRP A 192 10.96 -2.00 21.83
N ARG A 193 10.26 -1.47 22.85
CA ARG A 193 10.58 -0.14 23.40
C ARG A 193 11.98 -0.10 23.99
N LYS A 194 12.47 -1.23 24.49
CA LYS A 194 13.79 -1.40 25.11
C LYS A 194 14.83 -1.99 24.17
N LEU A 195 14.45 -2.28 22.92
CA LEU A 195 15.36 -2.90 21.96
C LEU A 195 16.53 -1.95 21.66
N PRO A 196 17.77 -2.36 21.98
CA PRO A 196 18.94 -1.56 21.63
C PRO A 196 19.12 -1.56 20.11
N ASN A 197 19.62 -0.44 19.58
CA ASN A 197 19.97 -0.37 18.17
C ASN A 197 21.20 -1.29 17.92
N PRO A 198 21.08 -2.33 17.09
CA PRO A 198 22.17 -3.22 16.76
C PRO A 198 23.14 -2.62 15.73
N TYR A 199 22.74 -1.51 15.09
CA TYR A 199 23.53 -0.85 14.06
C TYR A 199 23.97 0.53 14.57
N PRO A 200 25.28 0.76 14.75
CA PRO A 200 25.78 2.05 15.22
C PRO A 200 25.43 3.15 14.22
N THR A 201 25.08 4.32 14.73
CA THR A 201 24.83 5.50 13.92
C THR A 201 26.12 5.97 13.26
N THR A 202 26.24 5.75 11.97
CA THR A 202 27.38 6.15 11.16
C THR A 202 26.96 7.18 10.11
N GLN A 203 27.91 7.97 9.60
CA GLN A 203 27.65 8.91 8.51
C GLN A 203 27.03 8.19 7.30
N ALA A 204 27.58 7.05 6.88
CA ALA A 204 27.06 6.27 5.77
C ALA A 204 25.66 5.73 6.04
N GLY A 205 25.33 5.32 7.27
CA GLY A 205 23.99 4.92 7.68
C GLY A 205 23.01 6.09 7.61
N LEU A 206 23.39 7.28 8.09
CA LEU A 206 22.56 8.48 8.00
C LEU A 206 22.28 8.91 6.54
N GLU A 207 23.28 8.79 5.66
CA GLU A 207 23.10 9.06 4.23
C GLU A 207 22.16 8.06 3.56
N ARG A 208 22.23 6.76 3.92
CA ARG A 208 21.25 5.77 3.48
C ARG A 208 19.86 6.10 4.02
N GLY A 209 19.78 6.41 5.31
CA GLY A 209 18.54 6.81 5.97
C GLY A 209 17.89 8.03 5.32
N HIS A 210 18.68 9.05 4.96
CA HIS A 210 18.21 10.20 4.23
C HIS A 210 17.60 9.82 2.86
N ARG A 211 18.29 9.01 2.06
CA ARG A 211 17.74 8.55 0.77
C ARG A 211 16.43 7.79 0.94
N ILE A 212 16.36 6.91 1.95
CA ILE A 212 15.14 6.17 2.26
C ILE A 212 14.01 7.14 2.66
N TYR A 213 14.33 8.13 3.50
CA TYR A 213 13.36 9.15 3.91
C TYR A 213 12.78 9.90 2.70
N GLN A 214 13.63 10.31 1.76
CA GLN A 214 13.20 10.98 0.53
C GLN A 214 12.32 10.09 -0.36
N SER A 215 12.64 8.80 -0.45
CA SER A 215 11.89 7.87 -1.33
C SER A 215 10.56 7.41 -0.73
N PHE A 216 10.41 7.40 0.61
CA PHE A 216 9.29 6.74 1.28
C PHE A 216 8.53 7.62 2.28
N CYS A 217 9.16 8.60 2.89
CA CYS A 217 8.62 9.26 4.09
C CYS A 217 8.23 10.72 3.86
N ILE A 218 9.01 11.44 3.03
CA ILE A 218 8.88 12.89 2.82
C ILE A 218 7.49 13.29 2.33
N GLY A 219 6.80 12.44 1.55
CA GLY A 219 5.49 12.71 1.00
C GLY A 219 4.42 12.98 2.07
N CYS A 220 4.53 12.32 3.22
CA CYS A 220 3.66 12.51 4.37
C CYS A 220 4.30 13.41 5.44
N HIS A 221 5.57 13.16 5.80
CA HIS A 221 6.22 13.80 6.94
C HIS A 221 6.92 15.12 6.63
N GLY A 222 6.97 15.54 5.35
CA GLY A 222 7.62 16.80 4.96
C GLY A 222 9.15 16.73 4.94
N ALA A 223 9.78 17.71 4.32
CA ALA A 223 11.23 17.74 4.13
C ALA A 223 12.02 17.94 5.45
N ILE A 224 11.40 18.58 6.43
CA ILE A 224 11.98 18.87 7.73
C ILE A 224 11.34 18.08 8.87
N GLY A 225 10.53 17.06 8.54
CA GLY A 225 9.89 16.20 9.53
C GLY A 225 8.75 16.85 10.33
N ASP A 226 8.19 17.94 9.81
CA ASP A 226 7.13 18.74 10.44
C ASP A 226 5.71 18.19 10.24
N GLY A 227 5.58 17.10 9.47
CA GLY A 227 4.28 16.51 9.13
C GLY A 227 3.53 17.21 8.00
N MET A 228 4.16 18.20 7.34
CA MET A 228 3.55 19.05 6.31
C MET A 228 3.88 18.58 4.89
N GLY A 229 4.03 17.30 4.68
CA GLY A 229 4.22 16.73 3.33
C GLY A 229 2.97 16.90 2.45
N PRO A 230 3.09 16.76 1.11
CA PRO A 230 1.98 16.98 0.18
C PRO A 230 0.77 16.05 0.38
N ALA A 231 0.93 14.92 1.06
CA ALA A 231 -0.20 14.05 1.44
C ALA A 231 -0.99 14.61 2.63
N GLN A 232 -0.42 15.47 3.47
CA GLN A 232 -0.99 15.89 4.74
C GLN A 232 -2.44 16.43 4.61
N PRO A 233 -2.84 17.23 3.60
CA PRO A 233 -4.20 17.76 3.49
C PRO A 233 -5.29 16.68 3.32
N TYR A 234 -4.90 15.46 2.97
CA TYR A 234 -5.81 14.32 2.76
C TYR A 234 -5.92 13.42 3.98
N LEU A 235 -4.96 13.51 4.92
CA LEU A 235 -4.77 12.53 5.99
C LEU A 235 -5.33 13.04 7.33
N TYR A 236 -6.07 12.18 8.03
CA TYR A 236 -6.54 12.47 9.38
C TYR A 236 -6.53 11.21 10.25
N PRO A 237 -5.83 11.19 11.42
CA PRO A 237 -4.97 12.27 11.90
C PRO A 237 -3.86 12.61 10.91
N PRO A 238 -3.36 13.85 10.92
CA PRO A 238 -2.25 14.24 10.08
C PRO A 238 -0.96 13.52 10.48
N PRO A 239 0.03 13.45 9.59
CA PRO A 239 1.33 12.88 9.92
C PRO A 239 1.95 13.62 11.12
N LEU A 240 2.60 12.86 12.00
CA LEU A 240 3.22 13.42 13.20
C LEU A 240 4.36 14.37 12.82
N ASN A 241 4.38 15.54 13.45
CA ASN A 241 5.54 16.40 13.51
C ASN A 241 6.58 15.78 14.45
N PHE A 242 7.72 15.35 13.93
CA PHE A 242 8.76 14.68 14.70
C PHE A 242 9.38 15.53 15.78
N THR A 243 9.37 16.86 15.66
CA THR A 243 9.88 17.75 16.71
C THR A 243 9.12 17.61 18.03
N LEU A 244 7.85 17.14 17.97
CA LEU A 244 7.05 16.84 19.15
C LEU A 244 7.58 15.61 19.94
N LEU A 245 8.46 14.81 19.34
CA LEU A 245 9.05 13.64 19.98
C LEU A 245 10.27 13.98 20.85
N LYS A 246 10.81 15.20 20.69
CA LYS A 246 11.95 15.66 21.50
C LYS A 246 11.60 15.62 22.98
N ASP A 247 12.48 15.08 23.78
CA ASP A 247 12.37 14.95 25.25
C ASP A 247 11.18 14.10 25.74
N ARG A 248 10.52 13.32 24.83
CA ARG A 248 9.38 12.45 25.15
C ARG A 248 9.71 10.96 25.20
N GLY A 249 10.98 10.61 25.42
CA GLY A 249 11.38 9.22 25.68
C GLY A 249 11.25 8.27 24.49
N VAL A 250 11.37 8.78 23.26
CA VAL A 250 11.34 7.95 22.04
C VAL A 250 12.67 7.21 21.92
N SER A 251 12.64 5.88 21.97
CA SER A 251 13.80 5.05 21.71
C SER A 251 13.91 4.67 20.23
N GLY A 252 15.12 4.29 19.80
CA GLY A 252 15.33 3.74 18.46
C GLY A 252 14.46 2.51 18.18
N GLY A 253 14.22 1.67 19.19
CA GLY A 253 13.35 0.51 19.09
C GLY A 253 11.88 0.88 18.84
N ILE A 254 11.38 2.00 19.37
CA ILE A 254 10.04 2.52 19.09
C ILE A 254 9.95 2.94 17.62
N LEU A 255 10.90 3.73 17.14
CA LEU A 255 10.94 4.17 15.73
C LEU A 255 11.03 2.97 14.79
N TYR A 256 11.94 2.04 15.09
CA TYR A 256 12.11 0.82 14.31
C TYR A 256 10.80 0.02 14.21
N TYR A 257 10.14 -0.22 15.35
CA TYR A 257 8.88 -0.99 15.37
C TYR A 257 7.78 -0.31 14.56
N GLN A 258 7.62 1.00 14.71
CA GLN A 258 6.58 1.77 14.01
C GLN A 258 6.84 1.83 12.50
N ILE A 259 8.08 1.99 12.07
CA ILE A 259 8.43 1.96 10.64
C ILE A 259 8.21 0.54 10.08
N MET A 260 8.69 -0.48 10.80
CA MET A 260 8.57 -1.88 10.37
C MET A 260 7.11 -2.31 10.18
N ASN A 261 6.23 -1.98 11.15
CA ASN A 261 4.87 -2.51 11.20
C ASN A 261 3.78 -1.51 10.78
N GLY A 262 4.14 -0.24 10.57
CA GLY A 262 3.16 0.82 10.39
C GLY A 262 2.36 1.10 11.67
N ILE A 263 1.37 1.96 11.57
CA ILE A 263 0.49 2.33 12.69
C ILE A 263 -0.95 2.13 12.25
N THR A 264 -1.52 0.97 12.57
CA THR A 264 -2.91 0.62 12.22
C THR A 264 -3.88 1.71 12.68
N GLY A 265 -4.78 2.10 11.81
CA GLY A 265 -5.73 3.20 12.03
C GLY A 265 -5.23 4.56 11.56
N THR A 266 -3.97 4.67 11.15
CA THR A 266 -3.41 5.86 10.51
C THR A 266 -2.98 5.55 9.07
N ALA A 267 -2.59 6.58 8.33
CA ALA A 267 -2.04 6.42 7.00
C ALA A 267 -0.58 5.92 6.97
N MET A 268 0.06 5.74 8.12
CA MET A 268 1.44 5.24 8.21
C MET A 268 1.50 3.75 7.85
N PRO A 269 2.02 3.39 6.66
CA PRO A 269 2.11 2.01 6.22
C PRO A 269 3.24 1.26 6.90
N TYR A 270 3.24 -0.06 6.78
CA TYR A 270 4.39 -0.90 7.17
C TYR A 270 5.44 -0.95 6.05
N PHE A 271 6.72 -1.03 6.43
CA PHE A 271 7.82 -1.11 5.48
C PHE A 271 8.61 -2.43 5.52
N LYS A 272 8.21 -3.39 6.34
CA LYS A 272 8.92 -4.68 6.51
C LYS A 272 8.98 -5.56 5.25
N ARG A 273 8.13 -5.30 4.25
CA ARG A 273 8.17 -6.00 2.96
C ARG A 273 9.06 -5.31 1.93
N GLU A 274 9.43 -4.04 2.15
CA GLU A 274 10.16 -3.21 1.20
C GLU A 274 11.57 -2.88 1.69
N LEU A 275 11.75 -2.80 3.00
CA LEU A 275 13.00 -2.43 3.63
C LEU A 275 13.52 -3.56 4.52
N GLU A 276 14.77 -3.91 4.33
CA GLU A 276 15.49 -4.79 5.22
C GLU A 276 15.70 -4.13 6.60
N SER A 277 15.94 -4.95 7.63
CA SER A 277 16.08 -4.48 9.01
C SER A 277 17.12 -3.35 9.17
N GLU A 278 18.29 -3.47 8.55
CA GLU A 278 19.35 -2.44 8.59
C GLU A 278 18.85 -1.12 8.01
N LYS A 279 18.13 -1.15 6.89
CA LYS A 279 17.59 0.04 6.24
C LYS A 279 16.50 0.74 7.08
N ILE A 280 15.71 -0.05 7.81
CA ILE A 280 14.72 0.49 8.76
C ILE A 280 15.43 1.21 9.91
N TRP A 281 16.53 0.64 10.44
CA TRP A 281 17.34 1.30 11.43
C TRP A 281 18.03 2.56 10.90
N ASP A 282 18.55 2.55 9.68
CA ASP A 282 19.18 3.72 9.06
C ASP A 282 18.21 4.90 8.97
N VAL A 283 16.97 4.68 8.49
CA VAL A 283 15.98 5.76 8.41
C VAL A 283 15.48 6.17 9.80
N GLY A 284 15.35 5.24 10.75
CA GLY A 284 15.05 5.54 12.15
C GLY A 284 16.14 6.42 12.79
N ASN A 285 17.40 6.11 12.57
CA ASN A 285 18.54 6.91 13.04
C ASN A 285 18.56 8.29 12.38
N TYR A 286 18.28 8.37 11.08
CA TYR A 286 18.17 9.65 10.39
C TYR A 286 17.07 10.54 11.02
N VAL A 287 15.87 10.01 11.26
CA VAL A 287 14.77 10.73 11.93
C VAL A 287 15.18 11.15 13.35
N ALA A 288 15.79 10.25 14.12
CA ALA A 288 16.21 10.51 15.48
C ALA A 288 17.23 11.66 15.55
N VAL A 289 18.23 11.64 14.69
CA VAL A 289 19.33 12.65 14.68
C VAL A 289 18.83 14.00 14.16
N TYR A 290 18.18 14.01 13.00
CA TYR A 290 17.89 15.26 12.31
C TYR A 290 16.61 15.96 12.72
N PHE A 291 15.58 15.19 13.13
CA PHE A 291 14.29 15.78 13.44
C PHE A 291 13.95 15.73 14.93
N ILE A 292 14.42 14.72 15.66
CA ILE A 292 14.18 14.62 17.11
C ILE A 292 15.32 15.24 17.90
N GLY A 293 16.51 15.37 17.32
CA GLY A 293 17.70 15.93 17.96
C GLY A 293 18.34 14.95 18.96
N GLN A 294 18.15 13.64 18.75
CA GLN A 294 18.82 12.60 19.52
C GLN A 294 20.19 12.31 18.91
N THR A 295 21.25 12.59 19.66
CA THR A 295 22.60 12.12 19.33
C THR A 295 22.90 10.92 20.22
N ASP A 296 23.24 9.78 19.63
CA ASP A 296 23.79 8.67 20.40
C ASP A 296 25.06 9.15 21.10
N ALA A 297 25.00 9.19 22.43
CA ALA A 297 26.13 9.35 23.34
C ALA A 297 27.28 10.27 22.86
N GLY A 298 26.99 11.54 22.62
CA GLY A 298 28.02 12.59 22.59
C GLY A 298 28.76 12.80 21.28
N GLN A 299 28.32 12.28 20.15
CA GLN A 299 28.86 12.66 18.85
C GLN A 299 27.84 13.49 18.07
N GLU A 300 28.04 14.83 18.05
CA GLU A 300 27.43 15.63 17.00
C GLU A 300 27.88 15.09 15.64
N PRO A 301 26.95 14.87 14.68
CA PRO A 301 27.33 14.47 13.34
C PRO A 301 28.15 15.61 12.70
N LYS A 302 29.46 15.47 12.72
CA LYS A 302 30.36 16.41 12.06
C LYS A 302 30.19 16.24 10.55
N GLY A 303 29.69 17.26 9.87
CA GLY A 303 29.84 17.42 8.43
C GLY A 303 28.66 17.07 7.55
N ILE A 304 27.43 16.97 8.08
CA ILE A 304 26.25 17.00 7.20
C ILE A 304 25.86 18.45 6.99
N GLU A 305 26.15 18.94 5.79
CA GLU A 305 25.84 20.32 5.42
C GLU A 305 24.33 20.58 5.49
N ALA A 306 23.96 21.79 5.92
CA ALA A 306 22.57 22.28 5.93
C ALA A 306 21.84 22.17 4.57
N SER A 307 22.56 21.89 3.48
CA SER A 307 22.02 21.61 2.16
C SER A 307 21.08 20.40 2.09
N TYR A 308 21.22 19.43 3.02
CA TYR A 308 20.34 18.27 3.11
C TYR A 308 19.00 18.55 3.78
N ILE A 309 18.88 19.68 4.46
CA ILE A 309 17.65 20.12 5.15
C ILE A 309 16.82 21.05 4.26
N THR A 310 17.41 21.60 3.20
CA THR A 310 16.73 22.52 2.29
C THR A 310 15.94 21.73 1.26
N PRO A 311 14.62 21.97 1.11
CA PRO A 311 13.85 21.34 0.04
C PRO A 311 14.44 21.70 -1.31
N PRO A 312 14.40 20.81 -2.32
CA PRO A 312 14.83 21.14 -3.66
C PRO A 312 14.03 22.36 -4.13
N ARG A 313 14.74 23.44 -4.52
CA ARG A 313 14.11 24.62 -5.10
C ARG A 313 13.37 24.17 -6.34
N GLU A 314 12.08 24.44 -6.38
CA GLU A 314 11.28 24.31 -7.59
C GLU A 314 11.99 25.06 -8.73
N LYS A 315 12.22 24.36 -9.83
CA LYS A 315 12.62 24.94 -11.12
C LYS A 315 11.42 25.01 -12.02
#